data_e517e0683f799f64fdafe0b6bf533524
#
_entry.id   e517e0683f799f64fdafe0b6bf533524
#
_cell.length_a   1.000
_cell.length_b   1.000
_cell.length_c   1.000
_cell.angle_alpha   90.00
_cell.angle_beta   90.00
_cell.angle_gamma   90.00
#
_symmetry.space_group_name_H-M   'P 1'
#
loop_
_entity.id
_entity.type
_entity.pdbx_description
1 polymer ?
#
loop_
_entity_poly.entity_id
_entity_poly.type
_entity_poly.pdbx_seq_one_letter_code
_entity_poly.pdbx_strand_id
1 'polypeptide(L)'
;MLLRSCAIWRENEREVTVMKQYILDTRMGTIQEEPIQGKMGWDGTENQQENTCLILAATLKEFEASEILHPCKKELLHSLNCEKYCKVEFFHNCIQGIIRSPLTDGHRQKPFLFGFLLYQNMLWFVSDDAKLPNMVEQIREELYEGFSIQDFLLAFFNHLIEKDMSFLQKIEDGLERMEEKVLDRK
;
A
#
# COMPACT_ATOMS: atom_id res chain seq x y z
N MET A 1 -29.85 -28.72 36.04
CA MET A 1 -30.41 -27.53 35.40
C MET A 1 -29.26 -26.68 34.94
N LEU A 2 -28.89 -26.85 33.67
CA LEU A 2 -27.67 -26.36 33.07
C LEU A 2 -27.94 -25.00 32.38
N LEU A 3 -27.36 -23.93 32.88
CA LEU A 3 -27.37 -22.64 32.21
C LEU A 3 -26.15 -22.60 31.27
N ARG A 4 -26.40 -22.67 29.97
CA ARG A 4 -25.46 -22.43 28.90
C ARG A 4 -25.22 -20.94 28.81
N SER A 5 -24.02 -20.53 29.16
CA SER A 5 -23.49 -19.21 28.84
C SER A 5 -23.22 -19.14 27.34
N CYS A 6 -24.06 -18.43 26.62
CA CYS A 6 -23.84 -18.10 25.23
C CYS A 6 -22.78 -16.99 25.16
N ALA A 7 -21.55 -17.34 24.84
CA ALA A 7 -20.52 -16.38 24.46
C ALA A 7 -20.91 -15.80 23.11
N ILE A 8 -21.38 -14.56 23.12
CA ILE A 8 -21.61 -13.76 21.92
C ILE A 8 -20.24 -13.37 21.38
N TRP A 9 -19.80 -14.10 20.38
CA TRP A 9 -18.69 -13.64 19.54
C TRP A 9 -19.18 -12.41 18.79
N ARG A 10 -18.73 -11.22 19.20
CA ARG A 10 -18.83 -10.04 18.33
C ARG A 10 -17.88 -10.31 17.16
N GLU A 11 -18.44 -10.67 16.03
CA GLU A 11 -17.81 -10.50 14.75
C GLU A 11 -17.48 -9.00 14.62
N ASN A 12 -16.21 -8.65 14.78
CA ASN A 12 -15.69 -7.38 14.30
C ASN A 12 -15.99 -7.39 12.80
N GLU A 13 -16.89 -6.54 12.38
CA GLU A 13 -17.08 -6.20 10.98
C GLU A 13 -15.70 -5.76 10.45
N ARG A 14 -15.00 -6.67 9.81
CA ARG A 14 -13.87 -6.32 8.99
C ARG A 14 -14.48 -5.52 7.86
N GLU A 15 -14.23 -4.23 7.84
CA GLU A 15 -14.48 -3.43 6.64
C GLU A 15 -13.90 -4.20 5.47
N VAL A 16 -14.77 -4.67 4.60
CA VAL A 16 -14.39 -5.33 3.35
C VAL A 16 -13.74 -4.21 2.53
N THR A 17 -12.43 -4.19 2.52
CA THR A 17 -11.68 -3.26 1.67
C THR A 17 -12.03 -3.62 0.23
N VAL A 18 -12.78 -2.78 -0.42
CA VAL A 18 -13.16 -2.94 -1.83
C VAL A 18 -12.03 -2.35 -2.66
N MET A 19 -11.61 -3.06 -3.70
CA MET A 19 -10.63 -2.55 -4.65
C MET A 19 -11.03 -1.15 -5.13
N LYS A 20 -10.09 -0.20 -5.05
CA LYS A 20 -10.29 1.17 -5.51
C LYS A 20 -9.47 1.44 -6.75
N GLN A 21 -10.08 2.13 -7.68
CA GLN A 21 -9.48 2.55 -8.92
C GLN A 21 -9.43 4.07 -8.97
N TYR A 22 -8.27 4.59 -9.34
CA TYR A 22 -8.05 6.01 -9.50
C TYR A 22 -7.46 6.29 -10.87
N ILE A 23 -7.95 7.31 -11.53
CA ILE A 23 -7.38 7.84 -12.77
C ILE A 23 -6.61 9.11 -12.45
N LEU A 24 -5.32 9.10 -12.73
CA LEU A 24 -4.43 10.25 -12.65
C LEU A 24 -4.33 10.90 -14.02
N ASP A 25 -4.81 12.11 -14.15
CA ASP A 25 -4.52 12.97 -15.30
C ASP A 25 -3.20 13.70 -15.05
N THR A 26 -2.15 13.27 -15.75
CA THR A 26 -0.79 13.81 -15.56
C THR A 26 -0.66 15.24 -16.10
N ARG A 27 -1.49 15.64 -17.07
CA ARG A 27 -1.47 16.98 -17.63
C ARG A 27 -2.05 17.99 -16.65
N MET A 28 -3.15 17.64 -16.01
CA MET A 28 -3.87 18.53 -15.09
C MET A 28 -3.40 18.38 -13.65
N GLY A 29 -2.63 17.34 -13.32
CA GLY A 29 -2.26 17.01 -11.96
C GLY A 29 -3.46 16.73 -11.07
N THR A 30 -4.43 15.98 -11.59
CA THR A 30 -5.65 15.64 -10.85
C THR A 30 -5.86 14.15 -10.80
N ILE A 31 -6.42 13.67 -9.68
CA ILE A 31 -6.78 12.27 -9.49
C ILE A 31 -8.27 12.15 -9.18
N GLN A 32 -8.93 11.18 -9.79
CA GLN A 32 -10.35 10.90 -9.57
C GLN A 32 -10.53 9.42 -9.24
N GLU A 33 -11.30 9.13 -8.19
CA GLU A 33 -11.73 7.76 -7.90
C GLU A 33 -12.86 7.41 -8.87
N GLU A 34 -12.71 6.30 -9.59
CA GLU A 34 -13.72 5.80 -10.51
C GLU A 34 -14.23 4.43 -10.06
N PRO A 35 -15.53 4.17 -10.25
CA PRO A 35 -16.07 2.83 -10.01
C PRO A 35 -15.48 1.86 -11.03
N ILE A 36 -15.07 0.69 -10.57
CA ILE A 36 -14.58 -0.38 -11.42
C ILE A 36 -15.73 -0.88 -12.29
N GLN A 37 -15.69 -0.56 -13.57
CA GLN A 37 -16.68 -0.96 -14.55
C GLN A 37 -16.19 -2.22 -15.29
N GLY A 38 -16.82 -3.36 -15.02
CA GLY A 38 -16.63 -4.59 -15.78
C GLY A 38 -15.46 -5.48 -15.35
N LYS A 39 -15.21 -6.51 -16.15
CA LYS A 39 -14.05 -7.37 -15.97
C LYS A 39 -12.79 -6.58 -16.32
N MET A 40 -11.87 -6.49 -15.39
CA MET A 40 -10.57 -5.87 -15.61
C MET A 40 -9.68 -6.78 -16.46
N GLY A 41 -10.02 -6.93 -17.73
CA GLY A 41 -9.10 -7.43 -18.73
C GLY A 41 -8.37 -6.22 -19.32
N TRP A 42 -7.33 -5.75 -18.68
CA TRP A 42 -6.51 -4.72 -19.29
C TRP A 42 -5.36 -5.36 -20.03
N ASP A 43 -5.49 -5.37 -21.37
CA ASP A 43 -4.43 -5.79 -22.27
C ASP A 43 -3.43 -4.66 -22.61
N GLY A 44 -3.61 -3.50 -21.99
CA GLY A 44 -2.71 -2.35 -22.19
C GLY A 44 -2.93 -1.58 -23.49
N THR A 45 -3.93 -1.95 -24.30
CA THR A 45 -4.10 -1.39 -25.65
C THR A 45 -5.35 -0.53 -25.82
N GLU A 46 -6.36 -0.67 -24.96
CA GLU A 46 -7.58 0.12 -25.07
C GLU A 46 -7.52 1.41 -24.21
N ASN A 47 -7.51 2.54 -24.89
CA ASN A 47 -7.64 3.92 -24.37
C ASN A 47 -6.47 4.47 -23.54
N GLN A 48 -5.24 4.33 -24.01
CA GLN A 48 -4.17 5.21 -23.58
C GLN A 48 -4.42 6.63 -24.14
N GLN A 49 -5.20 7.43 -23.42
CA GLN A 49 -5.02 8.88 -23.54
C GLN A 49 -3.58 9.17 -23.09
N GLU A 50 -2.79 9.84 -23.92
CA GLU A 50 -1.34 10.05 -23.72
C GLU A 50 -0.96 10.62 -22.33
N ASN A 51 -1.94 11.14 -21.58
CA ASN A 51 -1.73 11.83 -20.32
C ASN A 51 -2.50 11.21 -19.13
N THR A 52 -2.95 9.97 -19.25
CA THR A 52 -3.67 9.30 -18.15
C THR A 52 -2.92 8.09 -17.61
N CYS A 53 -2.89 7.97 -16.30
CA CYS A 53 -2.32 6.82 -15.61
C CYS A 53 -3.37 6.20 -14.69
N LEU A 54 -3.31 4.88 -14.54
CA LEU A 54 -4.20 4.13 -13.69
C LEU A 54 -3.50 3.73 -12.39
N ILE A 55 -4.11 4.05 -11.26
CA ILE A 55 -3.64 3.66 -9.95
C ILE A 55 -4.71 2.78 -9.31
N LEU A 56 -4.29 1.64 -8.81
CA LEU A 56 -5.17 0.60 -8.27
C LEU A 56 -4.72 0.22 -6.87
N ALA A 57 -5.64 0.27 -5.91
CA ALA A 57 -5.43 -0.23 -4.58
C ALA A 57 -6.33 -1.46 -4.37
N ALA A 58 -5.74 -2.62 -4.16
CA ALA A 58 -6.44 -3.90 -4.09
C ALA A 58 -5.97 -4.75 -2.90
N THR A 59 -6.84 -5.63 -2.44
CA THR A 59 -6.47 -6.74 -1.56
C THR A 59 -5.71 -7.82 -2.34
N LEU A 60 -5.01 -8.70 -1.62
CA LEU A 60 -4.34 -9.85 -2.26
C LEU A 60 -5.33 -10.68 -3.08
N LYS A 61 -6.52 -10.92 -2.57
CA LYS A 61 -7.55 -11.73 -3.24
C LYS A 61 -8.07 -11.07 -4.53
N GLU A 62 -8.30 -9.77 -4.49
CA GLU A 62 -8.74 -9.01 -5.66
C GLU A 62 -7.65 -8.94 -6.72
N PHE A 63 -6.41 -8.72 -6.32
CA PHE A 63 -5.28 -8.75 -7.22
C PHE A 63 -5.08 -10.14 -7.85
N GLU A 64 -5.19 -11.22 -7.07
CA GLU A 64 -5.14 -12.60 -7.57
C GLU A 64 -6.25 -12.88 -8.59
N ALA A 65 -7.46 -12.41 -8.32
CA ALA A 65 -8.61 -12.59 -9.21
C ALA A 65 -8.59 -11.69 -10.46
N SER A 66 -7.77 -10.64 -10.48
CA SER A 66 -7.67 -9.73 -11.63
C SER A 66 -7.19 -10.46 -12.89
N GLU A 67 -7.63 -10.03 -14.08
CA GLU A 67 -7.25 -10.64 -15.35
C GLU A 67 -5.93 -10.10 -15.92
N ILE A 68 -5.04 -9.57 -15.08
CA ILE A 68 -3.71 -9.13 -15.51
C ILE A 68 -2.89 -10.33 -15.96
N LEU A 69 -2.53 -10.37 -17.21
CA LEU A 69 -1.74 -11.46 -17.81
C LEU A 69 -0.22 -11.24 -17.72
N HIS A 70 0.24 -10.26 -16.95
CA HIS A 70 1.67 -9.97 -16.85
C HIS A 70 2.41 -10.98 -15.96
N PRO A 71 3.58 -11.48 -16.38
CA PRO A 71 4.39 -12.43 -15.59
C PRO A 71 4.68 -11.95 -14.16
N CYS A 72 4.90 -10.65 -13.97
CA CYS A 72 5.17 -10.04 -12.65
C CYS A 72 4.06 -10.27 -11.63
N LYS A 73 2.82 -10.50 -12.04
CA LYS A 73 1.72 -10.78 -11.11
C LYS A 73 1.99 -11.99 -10.22
N LYS A 74 2.44 -13.09 -10.83
CA LYS A 74 2.75 -14.33 -10.09
C LYS A 74 3.92 -14.13 -9.13
N GLU A 75 4.96 -13.43 -9.59
CA GLU A 75 6.13 -13.13 -8.77
C GLU A 75 5.77 -12.23 -7.58
N LEU A 76 4.96 -11.19 -7.80
CA LEU A 76 4.52 -10.31 -6.73
C LEU A 76 3.67 -11.06 -5.70
N LEU A 77 2.71 -11.89 -6.13
CA LEU A 77 1.90 -12.72 -5.24
C LEU A 77 2.75 -13.71 -4.44
N HIS A 78 3.73 -14.34 -5.09
CA HIS A 78 4.66 -15.23 -4.39
C HIS A 78 5.45 -14.47 -3.34
N SER A 79 6.02 -13.32 -3.70
CA SER A 79 6.81 -12.50 -2.79
C SER A 79 5.99 -11.99 -1.60
N LEU A 80 4.75 -11.54 -1.80
CA LEU A 80 3.86 -11.11 -0.71
C LEU A 80 3.56 -12.21 0.30
N ASN A 81 3.48 -13.47 -0.16
CA ASN A 81 3.19 -14.61 0.70
C ASN A 81 4.42 -15.20 1.39
N CYS A 82 5.60 -15.12 0.78
CA CYS A 82 6.78 -15.87 1.21
C CYS A 82 7.91 -15.00 1.78
N GLU A 83 8.09 -13.78 1.28
CA GLU A 83 9.24 -12.96 1.63
C GLU A 83 9.10 -12.29 3.00
N LYS A 84 10.21 -12.23 3.74
CA LYS A 84 10.26 -11.62 5.08
C LYS A 84 10.95 -10.25 5.10
N TYR A 85 11.48 -9.80 3.98
CA TYR A 85 12.25 -8.55 3.83
C TYR A 85 11.70 -7.68 2.71
N CYS A 86 12.08 -6.43 2.71
CA CYS A 86 11.75 -5.52 1.62
C CYS A 86 12.54 -5.89 0.37
N LYS A 87 11.89 -5.85 -0.78
CA LYS A 87 12.48 -6.23 -2.06
C LYS A 87 11.92 -5.34 -3.16
N VAL A 88 12.78 -4.90 -4.07
CA VAL A 88 12.38 -4.21 -5.31
C VAL A 88 13.14 -4.84 -6.46
N GLU A 89 12.44 -5.18 -7.51
CA GLU A 89 12.99 -5.84 -8.69
C GLU A 89 12.52 -5.17 -9.97
N PHE A 90 13.42 -5.18 -10.96
CA PHE A 90 13.10 -4.82 -12.33
C PHE A 90 12.92 -6.10 -13.13
N PHE A 91 11.76 -6.28 -13.70
CA PHE A 91 11.41 -7.51 -14.40
C PHE A 91 10.53 -7.23 -15.63
N HIS A 92 10.99 -7.59 -16.82
CA HIS A 92 10.21 -7.49 -18.06
C HIS A 92 9.43 -6.17 -18.26
N ASN A 93 10.13 -5.03 -18.23
CA ASN A 93 9.53 -3.70 -18.38
C ASN A 93 8.60 -3.29 -17.24
N CYS A 94 8.63 -3.97 -16.11
CA CYS A 94 7.96 -3.52 -14.91
C CYS A 94 8.91 -3.34 -13.74
N ILE A 95 8.48 -2.54 -12.77
CA ILE A 95 9.09 -2.42 -11.46
C ILE A 95 8.10 -3.03 -10.47
N GLN A 96 8.54 -3.99 -9.71
CA GLN A 96 7.74 -4.57 -8.65
C GLN A 96 8.50 -4.60 -7.34
N GLY A 97 7.77 -4.57 -6.25
CA GLY A 97 8.40 -4.71 -4.94
C GLY A 97 7.42 -5.01 -3.85
N ILE A 98 7.99 -5.41 -2.73
CA ILE A 98 7.30 -5.57 -1.46
C ILE A 98 7.99 -4.72 -0.40
N ILE A 99 7.19 -4.05 0.38
CA ILE A 99 7.65 -3.20 1.46
C ILE A 99 7.00 -3.63 2.76
N ARG A 100 7.80 -3.69 3.81
CA ARG A 100 7.36 -3.87 5.20
C ARG A 100 7.77 -2.65 5.98
N SER A 101 6.80 -1.85 6.34
CA SER A 101 7.03 -0.73 7.24
C SER A 101 6.77 -1.17 8.69
N PRO A 102 7.68 -0.90 9.63
CA PRO A 102 7.42 -1.11 11.04
C PRO A 102 6.28 -0.17 11.46
N LEU A 103 5.14 -0.71 11.78
CA LEU A 103 4.00 0.08 12.25
C LEU A 103 4.19 0.56 13.68
N THR A 104 3.89 1.81 13.89
CA THR A 104 4.41 2.67 14.93
C THR A 104 3.41 3.22 15.91
N ASP A 105 2.29 2.58 16.13
CA ASP A 105 1.30 3.06 17.11
C ASP A 105 1.39 2.40 18.49
N GLY A 106 2.60 2.09 18.96
CA GLY A 106 2.87 1.71 20.37
C GLY A 106 2.22 0.42 20.90
N HIS A 107 1.32 -0.19 20.17
CA HIS A 107 0.65 -1.43 20.52
C HIS A 107 0.91 -2.47 19.43
N ARG A 108 1.39 -3.65 19.81
CA ARG A 108 1.68 -4.88 19.03
C ARG A 108 0.94 -5.00 17.68
N GLN A 109 1.11 -4.05 16.78
CA GLN A 109 0.52 -4.09 15.46
C GLN A 109 1.43 -4.87 14.53
N LYS A 110 0.81 -5.59 13.62
CA LYS A 110 1.53 -6.26 12.54
C LYS A 110 2.20 -5.21 11.66
N PRO A 111 3.42 -5.47 11.14
CA PRO A 111 4.04 -4.56 10.19
C PRO A 111 3.12 -4.32 9.00
N PHE A 112 3.05 -3.07 8.51
CA PHE A 112 2.34 -2.76 7.29
C PHE A 112 3.07 -3.39 6.13
N LEU A 113 2.43 -4.35 5.49
CA LEU A 113 2.96 -5.07 4.34
C LEU A 113 2.15 -4.70 3.12
N PHE A 114 2.82 -4.25 2.07
CA PHE A 114 2.20 -4.07 0.77
C PHE A 114 3.15 -4.44 -0.35
N GLY A 115 2.57 -4.83 -1.48
CA GLY A 115 3.26 -4.96 -2.75
C GLY A 115 2.90 -3.82 -3.68
N PHE A 116 3.78 -3.52 -4.61
CA PHE A 116 3.47 -2.63 -5.72
C PHE A 116 3.98 -3.20 -7.04
N LEU A 117 3.29 -2.85 -8.12
CA LEU A 117 3.64 -3.20 -9.49
C LEU A 117 3.41 -1.98 -10.37
N LEU A 118 4.48 -1.43 -10.91
CA LEU A 118 4.46 -0.37 -11.90
C LEU A 118 4.77 -0.96 -13.27
N TYR A 119 3.81 -0.88 -14.16
CA TYR A 119 3.92 -1.35 -15.54
C TYR A 119 3.27 -0.34 -16.49
N GLN A 120 4.05 0.21 -17.41
CA GLN A 120 3.60 1.27 -18.30
C GLN A 120 2.99 2.44 -17.52
N ASN A 121 1.73 2.78 -17.80
CA ASN A 121 0.97 3.84 -17.12
C ASN A 121 0.04 3.28 -16.03
N MET A 122 0.37 2.14 -15.45
CA MET A 122 -0.44 1.47 -14.45
C MET A 122 0.38 1.18 -13.20
N LEU A 123 -0.14 1.58 -12.05
CA LEU A 123 0.46 1.34 -10.74
C LEU A 123 -0.53 0.59 -9.85
N TRP A 124 -0.16 -0.61 -9.47
CA TRP A 124 -0.88 -1.39 -8.49
C TRP A 124 -0.24 -1.27 -7.12
N PHE A 125 -1.08 -1.08 -6.13
CA PHE A 125 -0.76 -1.32 -4.74
C PHE A 125 -1.60 -2.48 -4.23
N VAL A 126 -0.97 -3.44 -3.55
CA VAL A 126 -1.62 -4.68 -3.10
C VAL A 126 -1.36 -4.88 -1.61
N SER A 127 -2.41 -4.84 -0.81
CA SER A 127 -2.33 -5.08 0.63
C SER A 127 -3.69 -5.48 1.19
N ASP A 128 -3.70 -6.34 2.20
CA ASP A 128 -4.90 -6.62 2.99
C ASP A 128 -5.08 -5.64 4.17
N ASP A 129 -4.23 -4.61 4.25
CA ASP A 129 -4.31 -3.58 5.28
C ASP A 129 -5.19 -2.41 4.80
N ALA A 130 -6.23 -2.10 5.57
CA ALA A 130 -7.16 -1.00 5.29
C ALA A 130 -6.51 0.41 5.23
N LYS A 131 -5.24 0.54 5.64
CA LYS A 131 -4.50 1.81 5.55
C LYS A 131 -4.10 2.17 4.12
N LEU A 132 -3.98 1.18 3.23
CA LEU A 132 -3.51 1.39 1.87
C LEU A 132 -4.36 2.43 1.09
N PRO A 133 -5.69 2.32 1.01
CA PRO A 133 -6.49 3.31 0.31
C PRO A 133 -6.33 4.73 0.88
N ASN A 134 -6.25 4.85 2.20
CA ASN A 134 -6.08 6.15 2.85
C ASN A 134 -4.73 6.80 2.51
N MET A 135 -3.67 6.01 2.35
CA MET A 135 -2.36 6.52 1.92
C MET A 135 -2.40 7.03 0.48
N VAL A 136 -3.13 6.35 -0.40
CA VAL A 136 -3.34 6.80 -1.79
C VAL A 136 -4.09 8.13 -1.82
N GLU A 137 -5.12 8.29 -0.99
CA GLU A 137 -5.89 9.55 -0.89
C GLU A 137 -5.04 10.71 -0.36
N GLN A 138 -4.13 10.49 0.58
CA GLN A 138 -3.27 11.53 1.13
C GLN A 138 -2.39 12.22 0.07
N ILE A 139 -1.97 11.50 -0.96
CA ILE A 139 -1.14 12.04 -2.05
C ILE A 139 -1.93 13.02 -2.93
N ARG A 140 -3.25 12.93 -2.92
CA ARG A 140 -4.12 13.79 -3.72
C ARG A 140 -3.87 15.29 -3.51
N GLU A 141 -3.49 15.68 -2.30
CA GLU A 141 -3.23 17.08 -1.95
C GLU A 141 -1.87 17.58 -2.47
N GLU A 142 -1.00 16.67 -2.91
CA GLU A 142 0.35 16.99 -3.39
C GLU A 142 0.45 17.09 -4.92
N LEU A 143 -0.64 16.78 -5.63
CA LEU A 143 -0.65 16.75 -7.08
C LEU A 143 -0.47 18.14 -7.68
N TYR A 144 0.26 18.20 -8.78
CA TYR A 144 0.49 19.41 -9.55
C TYR A 144 0.49 19.09 -11.05
N GLU A 145 0.39 20.12 -11.89
CA GLU A 145 0.44 19.98 -13.35
C GLU A 145 1.74 19.29 -13.78
N GLY A 146 1.63 18.22 -14.57
CA GLY A 146 2.78 17.40 -14.98
C GLY A 146 3.18 16.29 -14.03
N PHE A 147 2.41 16.05 -12.96
CA PHE A 147 2.68 15.00 -11.98
C PHE A 147 2.58 13.61 -12.61
N SER A 148 3.69 12.91 -12.69
CA SER A 148 3.77 11.60 -13.34
C SER A 148 3.40 10.45 -12.40
N ILE A 149 3.21 9.25 -12.96
CA ILE A 149 2.99 8.04 -12.15
C ILE A 149 4.21 7.67 -11.30
N GLN A 150 5.41 8.03 -11.75
CA GLN A 150 6.65 7.87 -11.00
C GLN A 150 6.71 8.82 -9.81
N ASP A 151 6.27 10.07 -10.00
CA ASP A 151 6.15 11.04 -8.90
C ASP A 151 5.12 10.56 -7.87
N PHE A 152 4.02 9.93 -8.32
CA PHE A 152 3.04 9.34 -7.42
C PHE A 152 3.65 8.23 -6.56
N LEU A 153 4.39 7.32 -7.17
CA LEU A 153 5.09 6.25 -6.44
C LEU A 153 6.11 6.82 -5.46
N LEU A 154 6.85 7.86 -5.86
CA LEU A 154 7.81 8.54 -5.00
C LEU A 154 7.15 9.25 -3.82
N ALA A 155 6.05 9.97 -4.05
CA ALA A 155 5.26 10.60 -3.00
C ALA A 155 4.73 9.56 -1.99
N PHE A 156 4.25 8.42 -2.49
CA PHE A 156 3.81 7.32 -1.65
C PHE A 156 4.94 6.82 -0.72
N PHE A 157 6.15 6.66 -1.24
CA PHE A 157 7.30 6.26 -0.43
C PHE A 157 7.73 7.35 0.55
N ASN A 158 7.66 8.62 0.16
CA ASN A 158 7.97 9.72 1.07
C ASN A 158 7.05 9.72 2.29
N HIS A 159 5.74 9.58 2.09
CA HIS A 159 4.78 9.45 3.19
C HIS A 159 5.08 8.25 4.11
N LEU A 160 5.53 7.16 3.54
CA LEU A 160 5.90 5.98 4.30
C LEU A 160 7.13 6.24 5.17
N ILE A 161 8.17 6.86 4.58
CA ILE A 161 9.44 7.19 5.27
C ILE A 161 9.22 8.21 6.38
N GLU A 162 8.40 9.24 6.16
CA GLU A 162 8.09 10.24 7.19
C GLU A 162 7.49 9.60 8.45
N LYS A 163 6.60 8.64 8.28
CA LYS A 163 6.03 7.88 9.40
C LYS A 163 7.08 7.03 10.11
N ASP A 164 7.96 6.39 9.37
CA ASP A 164 9.04 5.57 9.92
C ASP A 164 10.08 6.43 10.65
N MET A 165 10.41 7.62 10.15
CA MET A 165 11.30 8.59 10.82
C MET A 165 10.75 9.03 12.17
N SER A 166 9.46 9.35 12.25
CA SER A 166 8.81 9.70 13.52
C SER A 166 8.88 8.57 14.55
N PHE A 167 8.88 7.34 14.09
CA PHE A 167 9.05 6.18 14.98
C PHE A 167 10.48 6.03 15.47
N LEU A 168 11.45 6.13 14.57
CA LEU A 168 12.86 6.06 14.94
C LEU A 168 13.21 7.12 15.97
N GLN A 169 12.70 8.35 15.82
CA GLN A 169 12.89 9.41 16.80
C GLN A 169 12.33 9.03 18.17
N LYS A 170 11.14 8.43 18.26
CA LYS A 170 10.57 7.97 19.54
C LYS A 170 11.40 6.86 20.20
N ILE A 171 12.02 5.98 19.40
CA ILE A 171 12.94 4.96 19.93
C ILE A 171 14.19 5.63 20.49
N GLU A 172 14.78 6.57 19.76
CA GLU A 172 15.97 7.33 20.18
C GLU A 172 15.72 8.04 21.50
N ASP A 173 14.64 8.83 21.59
CA ASP A 173 14.22 9.50 22.82
C ASP A 173 13.99 8.52 23.99
N GLY A 174 13.54 7.30 23.68
CA GLY A 174 13.35 6.24 24.66
C GLY A 174 14.67 5.68 25.19
N LEU A 175 15.63 5.50 24.30
CA LEU A 175 16.97 5.01 24.66
C LEU A 175 17.74 6.04 25.49
N GLU A 176 17.71 7.31 25.11
CA GLU A 176 18.32 8.40 25.87
C GLU A 176 17.79 8.45 27.30
N ARG A 177 16.46 8.40 27.46
CA ARG A 177 15.84 8.36 28.81
C ARG A 177 16.23 7.13 29.64
N MET A 178 16.50 5.99 29.00
CA MET A 178 16.99 4.81 29.69
C MET A 178 18.45 4.95 30.10
N GLU A 179 19.29 5.56 29.26
CA GLU A 179 20.68 5.86 29.54
C GLU A 179 20.83 6.82 30.72
N GLU A 180 20.08 7.93 30.75
CA GLU A 180 20.06 8.85 31.88
C GLU A 180 19.72 8.15 33.20
N LYS A 181 18.68 7.29 33.21
CA LYS A 181 18.29 6.52 34.40
C LYS A 181 19.37 5.55 34.89
N VAL A 182 20.20 5.06 33.98
CA VAL A 182 21.33 4.17 34.36
C VAL A 182 22.48 4.97 34.95
N LEU A 183 22.73 6.16 34.39
CA LEU A 183 23.80 7.05 34.89
C LEU A 183 23.45 7.67 36.24
N ASP A 184 22.20 8.04 36.46
CA ASP A 184 21.73 8.63 37.75
C ASP A 184 21.69 7.64 38.93
N ARG A 185 21.90 6.35 38.69
CA ARG A 185 21.96 5.32 39.75
C ARG A 185 23.35 5.12 40.33
N LYS A 186 24.30 6.01 40.08
CA LYS A 186 25.60 6.05 40.75
C LYS A 186 25.61 7.11 41.84
#